data_732b5e6f69a83df1eb46f47444a77d35
#
_entry.id   732b5e6f69a83df1eb46f47444a77d35
#
_cell.length_a   1.000
_cell.length_b   1.000
_cell.length_c   1.000
_cell.angle_alpha   90.00
_cell.angle_beta   90.00
_cell.angle_gamma   90.00
#
_symmetry.space_group_name_H-M   'P 1'
#
loop_
_entity.id
_entity.type
_entity.pdbx_description
1 polymer ?
#
loop_
_entity_poly.entity_id
_entity_poly.type
_entity_poly.pdbx_seq_one_letter_code
_entity_poly.pdbx_strand_id
1 'polypeptide(L)' 'MVPLTMAGNAGTNTIVRITGRDQVRQHLAELGFVVGTDVTVTSEIGGNMIVAVRDSRVALDRDMASRIMVEI' A
#
# COMPACT_ATOMS: atom_id res chain seq x y z
N MET A 1 4.34 10.12 8.68
CA MET A 1 4.53 8.93 7.84
C MET A 1 4.19 7.69 8.65
N VAL A 2 3.28 6.88 8.16
CA VAL A 2 2.86 5.66 8.83
C VAL A 2 2.80 4.53 7.81
N PRO A 3 2.95 3.24 8.25
CA PRO A 3 2.73 2.13 7.34
C PRO A 3 1.25 2.07 6.92
N LEU A 4 1.02 1.55 5.73
CA LEU A 4 -0.34 1.47 5.18
C LEU A 4 -1.28 0.69 6.10
N THR A 5 -0.76 -0.29 6.83
CA THR A 5 -1.54 -1.07 7.79
C THR A 5 -2.12 -0.23 8.92
N MET A 6 -1.58 0.95 9.17
CA MET A 6 -2.02 1.86 10.22
C MET A 6 -2.79 3.06 9.69
N ALA A 7 -2.94 3.17 8.39
CA ALA A 7 -3.58 4.33 7.77
C ALA A 7 -5.11 4.33 7.91
N GLY A 8 -5.70 3.16 8.17
CA GLY A 8 -7.14 3.02 8.27
C GLY A 8 -7.82 3.08 6.91
N ASN A 9 -9.16 3.13 6.93
CA ASN A 9 -9.96 3.12 5.72
C ASN A 9 -10.43 4.52 5.32
N ALA A 10 -9.84 5.55 5.89
CA ALA A 10 -10.32 6.91 5.72
C ALA A 10 -9.55 7.62 4.62
N GLY A 11 -10.15 7.68 3.42
CA GLY A 11 -9.66 8.54 2.37
C GLY A 11 -8.43 8.03 1.64
N THR A 12 -7.82 8.94 0.92
CA THR A 12 -6.67 8.67 0.06
C THR A 12 -5.38 9.00 0.79
N ASN A 13 -4.41 8.12 0.65
CA ASN A 13 -3.09 8.28 1.25
C ASN A 13 -2.04 8.33 0.15
N THR A 14 -1.04 9.19 0.30
CA THR A 14 0.04 9.30 -0.68
C THR A 14 1.23 8.47 -0.23
N ILE A 15 1.74 7.63 -1.11
CA ILE A 15 2.93 6.83 -0.82
C ILE A 15 4.14 7.75 -0.77
N VAL A 16 4.87 7.72 0.35
CA VAL A 16 6.07 8.53 0.51
C VAL A 16 7.34 7.68 0.56
N ARG A 17 7.22 6.40 0.87
CA ARG A 17 8.38 5.51 0.91
C ARG A 17 7.92 4.06 0.83
N ILE A 18 8.75 3.21 0.22
CA ILE A 18 8.54 1.76 0.24
C ILE A 18 9.80 1.13 0.82
N THR A 19 9.62 0.33 1.87
CA THR A 19 10.72 -0.31 2.59
C THR A 19 10.82 -1.78 2.21
N GLY A 20 11.93 -2.41 2.58
CA GLY A 20 12.14 -3.82 2.32
C GLY A 20 13.27 -4.07 1.35
N ARG A 21 13.45 -5.33 0.98
CA ARG A 21 14.48 -5.73 0.02
C ARG A 21 14.11 -5.28 -1.39
N ASP A 22 15.11 -5.19 -2.26
CA ASP A 22 14.90 -4.75 -3.62
C ASP A 22 13.83 -5.56 -4.36
N GLN A 23 13.80 -6.88 -4.13
CA GLN A 23 12.80 -7.74 -4.76
C GLN A 23 11.38 -7.37 -4.35
N VAL A 24 11.20 -7.07 -3.06
CA VAL A 24 9.88 -6.67 -2.54
C VAL A 24 9.48 -5.32 -3.12
N ARG A 25 10.41 -4.37 -3.11
CA ARG A 25 10.13 -3.03 -3.64
C ARG A 25 9.82 -3.06 -5.13
N GLN A 26 10.56 -3.89 -5.88
CA GLN A 26 10.32 -4.04 -7.30
C GLN A 26 8.96 -4.67 -7.58
N HIS A 27 8.59 -5.70 -6.82
CA HIS A 27 7.29 -6.34 -6.97
C HIS A 27 6.15 -5.36 -6.70
N LEU A 28 6.26 -4.59 -5.63
CA LEU A 28 5.26 -3.57 -5.31
C LEU A 28 5.18 -2.50 -6.40
N ALA A 29 6.32 -2.07 -6.93
CA ALA A 29 6.34 -1.09 -8.01
C ALA A 29 5.63 -1.62 -9.27
N GLU A 30 5.83 -2.89 -9.59
CA GLU A 30 5.15 -3.54 -10.72
C GLU A 30 3.64 -3.55 -10.55
N LEU A 31 3.16 -3.62 -9.31
CA LEU A 31 1.73 -3.56 -9.02
C LEU A 31 1.18 -2.13 -9.02
N GLY A 32 2.05 -1.13 -9.15
CA GLY A 32 1.65 0.27 -9.18
C GLY A 32 1.96 1.05 -7.91
N PHE A 33 2.56 0.43 -6.91
CA PHE A 33 2.89 1.10 -5.65
C PHE A 33 4.24 1.79 -5.77
N VAL A 34 4.20 3.04 -6.20
CA VAL A 34 5.41 3.87 -6.34
C VAL A 34 5.25 5.16 -5.53
N VAL A 35 6.36 5.73 -5.11
CA VAL A 35 6.37 6.98 -4.35
C VAL A 35 5.67 8.08 -5.14
N GLY A 36 4.78 8.81 -4.47
CA GLY A 36 3.98 9.87 -5.08
C GLY A 36 2.62 9.41 -5.56
N THR A 37 2.35 8.10 -5.58
CA THR A 37 1.06 7.57 -5.99
C THR A 37 0.09 7.56 -4.82
N ASP A 38 -1.16 7.90 -5.09
CA ASP A 38 -2.22 7.84 -4.09
C ASP A 38 -2.83 6.45 -4.04
N VAL A 39 -3.10 5.97 -2.84
CA VAL A 39 -3.73 4.67 -2.61
C VAL A 39 -4.83 4.80 -1.59
N THR A 40 -5.82 3.92 -1.68
CA THR A 40 -6.94 3.87 -0.74
C THR A 40 -7.16 2.44 -0.30
N VAL A 41 -7.20 2.21 1.01
CA VAL A 41 -7.58 0.90 1.55
C VAL A 41 -9.10 0.81 1.48
N THR A 42 -9.60 -0.13 0.71
CA THR A 42 -11.05 -0.28 0.50
C THR A 42 -11.68 -1.30 1.44
N SER A 43 -10.93 -2.31 1.85
CA SER A 43 -11.43 -3.32 2.79
C SER A 43 -10.28 -4.17 3.32
N GLU A 44 -10.59 -4.96 4.34
CA GLU A 44 -9.67 -6.00 4.84
C GLU A 44 -10.45 -7.30 4.89
N ILE A 45 -9.89 -8.36 4.33
CA ILE A 45 -10.52 -9.66 4.26
C ILE A 45 -9.48 -10.73 4.61
N GLY A 46 -9.73 -11.47 5.70
CA GLY A 46 -8.91 -12.61 6.06
C GLY A 46 -7.43 -12.29 6.25
N GLY A 47 -7.11 -11.12 6.80
CA GLY A 47 -5.72 -10.72 7.00
C GLY A 47 -5.08 -10.03 5.81
N ASN A 48 -5.80 -9.91 4.70
CA ASN A 48 -5.34 -9.18 3.52
C ASN A 48 -6.03 -7.83 3.45
N MET A 49 -5.29 -6.84 2.93
CA MET A 49 -5.84 -5.51 2.67
C MET A 49 -6.11 -5.37 1.18
N ILE A 50 -7.30 -4.92 0.84
CA ILE A 50 -7.65 -4.62 -0.54
C ILE A 50 -7.37 -3.14 -0.75
N VAL A 51 -6.45 -2.84 -1.64
CA VAL A 51 -5.96 -1.48 -1.86
C VAL A 51 -6.24 -1.05 -3.28
N ALA A 52 -6.92 0.07 -3.42
CA ALA A 52 -7.12 0.68 -4.73
C ALA A 52 -5.87 1.50 -5.08
N VAL A 53 -5.27 1.20 -6.21
CA VAL A 53 -4.12 1.92 -6.73
C VAL A 53 -4.32 2.10 -8.22
N ARG A 54 -4.26 3.36 -8.68
CA ARG A 54 -4.55 3.71 -10.07
C ARG A 54 -5.93 3.16 -10.47
N ASP A 55 -6.02 2.41 -11.54
CA ASP A 55 -7.27 1.84 -12.02
C ASP A 55 -7.51 0.42 -11.54
N SER A 56 -6.72 -0.04 -10.57
CA SER A 56 -6.73 -1.43 -10.13
C SER A 56 -6.99 -1.55 -8.64
N ARG A 57 -7.40 -2.72 -8.23
CA ARG A 57 -7.46 -3.10 -6.82
C ARG A 57 -6.54 -4.30 -6.63
N VAL A 58 -5.72 -4.23 -5.59
CA VAL A 58 -4.71 -5.24 -5.31
C VAL A 58 -4.89 -5.73 -3.88
N ALA A 59 -4.88 -7.03 -3.70
CA ALA A 59 -4.89 -7.64 -2.36
C ALA A 59 -3.44 -7.77 -1.88
N LEU A 60 -3.14 -7.19 -0.73
CA LEU A 60 -1.84 -7.28 -0.10
C LEU A 60 -1.98 -7.94 1.26
N ASP A 61 -1.07 -8.85 1.59
CA ASP A 61 -1.03 -9.34 2.97
C ASP A 61 -0.46 -8.23 3.86
N ARG A 62 -0.57 -8.43 5.18
CA ARG A 62 -0.16 -7.39 6.13
C ARG A 62 1.33 -7.13 6.06
N ASP A 63 2.15 -8.13 5.78
CA ASP A 63 3.58 -7.95 5.66
C ASP A 63 3.92 -7.01 4.50
N MET A 64 3.34 -7.25 3.32
CA MET A 64 3.56 -6.40 2.16
C MET A 64 3.00 -5.00 2.38
N ALA A 65 1.80 -4.89 2.95
CA ALA A 65 1.19 -3.60 3.22
C ALA A 65 2.01 -2.78 4.22
N SER A 66 2.65 -3.44 5.19
CA SER A 66 3.49 -2.74 6.17
C SER A 66 4.75 -2.14 5.57
N ARG A 67 5.13 -2.56 4.36
CA ARG A 67 6.29 -2.03 3.65
C ARG A 67 6.00 -0.70 2.95
N ILE A 68 4.73 -0.36 2.80
CA ILE A 68 4.31 0.86 2.12
C ILE A 68 4.06 1.93 3.17
N MET A 69 4.86 2.99 3.13
CA MET A 69 4.73 4.12 4.06
C MET A 69 3.97 5.23 3.37
N VAL A 70 2.97 5.74 4.04
CA VAL A 70 2.07 6.75 3.49
C VAL A 70 1.96 7.97 4.39
N GLU A 71 1.57 9.07 3.79
CA GLU A 71 1.21 10.32 4.48
C GLU A 71 -0.31 10.41 4.50
N ILE A 72 -0.85 10.64 5.67
CA ILE A 72 -2.29 10.79 5.85
C ILE A 72 -2.69 12.23 6.11
#